data_b826bd292299fcab952af60fa4ba6204
#
_entry.id   b826bd292299fcab952af60fa4ba6204
#
_cell.length_a   1.000
_cell.length_b   1.000
_cell.length_c   1.000
_cell.angle_alpha   90.00
_cell.angle_beta   90.00
_cell.angle_gamma   90.00
#
_symmetry.space_group_name_H-M   'P 1'
#
loop_
_entity.id
_entity.type
_entity.pdbx_description
1 polymer ?
#
loop_
_entity_poly.entity_id
_entity_poly.type
_entity_poly.pdbx_seq_one_letter_code
_entity_poly.pdbx_strand_id
1 'polypeptide(L)'
;GDRITIVTWGAMVPRCEAAAEGVSADVIDLRTLMPWDREMVLDSVRRTRRCLIVHEDLRTGGFGAEIAAVVADEAFLDLDAPVARVTMPDIPSPHHPALLEA
;
A
#
# COMPACT_ATOMS: atom_id res chain seq x y z
N GLY A 1 1.33 8.55 10.93
CA GLY A 1 0.68 7.50 11.66
C GLY A 1 1.63 6.39 12.04
N ASP A 2 1.19 5.58 12.95
CA ASP A 2 2.04 4.53 13.52
C ASP A 2 1.33 3.19 13.64
N ARG A 3 0.12 3.04 13.12
CA ARG A 3 -0.62 1.78 13.22
C ARG A 3 -0.46 0.87 12.02
N ILE A 4 -0.33 1.45 10.83
CA ILE A 4 -0.22 0.68 9.60
C ILE A 4 0.55 1.49 8.57
N THR A 5 1.35 0.81 7.77
CA THR A 5 2.01 1.41 6.62
C THR A 5 1.23 1.04 5.37
N ILE A 6 0.82 2.04 4.61
CA ILE A 6 0.14 1.84 3.33
C ILE A 6 1.08 2.28 2.23
N VAL A 7 1.48 1.35 1.38
CA VAL A 7 2.37 1.63 0.26
C VAL A 7 1.54 1.65 -1.02
N THR A 8 1.61 2.75 -1.74
CA THR A 8 0.83 2.92 -2.96
C THR A 8 1.57 3.84 -3.93
N TRP A 9 1.03 4.01 -5.11
CA TRP A 9 1.61 4.87 -6.14
C TRP A 9 0.55 5.32 -7.12
N GLY A 10 0.87 6.40 -7.87
CA GLY A 10 0.02 6.87 -8.95
C GLY A 10 -1.34 7.36 -8.48
N ALA A 11 -2.36 7.00 -9.23
CA ALA A 11 -3.71 7.49 -9.01
C ALA A 11 -4.33 7.00 -7.69
N MET A 12 -3.74 5.97 -7.08
CA MET A 12 -4.26 5.45 -5.82
C MET A 12 -3.87 6.29 -4.61
N VAL A 13 -2.87 7.17 -4.73
CA VAL A 13 -2.37 7.95 -3.59
C VAL A 13 -3.48 8.79 -2.93
N PRO A 14 -4.23 9.62 -3.67
CA PRO A 14 -5.29 10.41 -3.02
C PRO A 14 -6.36 9.54 -2.37
N ARG A 15 -6.68 8.41 -2.98
CA ARG A 15 -7.69 7.51 -2.42
C ARG A 15 -7.21 6.87 -1.13
N CYS A 16 -5.95 6.50 -1.07
CA CYS A 16 -5.38 5.93 0.15
C CYS A 16 -5.29 6.97 1.24
N GLU A 17 -4.92 8.21 0.90
CA GLU A 17 -4.87 9.28 1.87
C GLU A 17 -6.25 9.58 2.44
N ALA A 18 -7.28 9.60 1.60
CA ALA A 18 -8.64 9.82 2.05
C ALA A 18 -9.12 8.69 2.93
N ALA A 19 -8.83 7.45 2.56
CA ALA A 19 -9.23 6.28 3.34
C ALA A 19 -8.50 6.22 4.68
N ALA A 20 -7.31 6.81 4.76
CA ALA A 20 -6.51 6.79 5.98
C ALA A 20 -6.91 7.88 6.98
N GLU A 21 -7.79 8.81 6.60
CA GLU A 21 -8.26 9.83 7.52
C GLU A 21 -8.94 9.19 8.72
N GLY A 22 -8.56 9.65 9.90
CA GLY A 22 -9.11 9.08 11.13
C GLY A 22 -8.45 7.79 11.58
N VAL A 23 -7.50 7.28 10.79
CA VAL A 23 -6.72 6.09 11.13
C VAL A 23 -5.26 6.52 11.26
N SER A 24 -4.55 5.95 12.19
CA SER A 24 -3.12 6.24 12.36
C SER A 24 -2.31 5.46 11.35
N ALA A 25 -2.29 5.94 10.11
CA ALA A 25 -1.62 5.28 9.00
C ALA A 25 -0.51 6.15 8.43
N ASP A 26 0.57 5.49 8.02
CA ASP A 26 1.65 6.15 7.29
C ASP A 26 1.50 5.79 5.82
N VAL A 27 1.06 6.73 5.00
CA VAL A 27 0.84 6.51 3.58
C VAL A 27 2.11 6.89 2.82
N ILE A 28 2.71 5.92 2.15
CA ILE A 28 3.93 6.11 1.38
C ILE A 28 3.60 6.11 -0.11
N ASP A 29 3.93 7.21 -0.77
CA ASP A 29 3.77 7.39 -2.21
C ASP A 29 5.08 7.04 -2.90
N LEU A 30 5.11 5.93 -3.60
CA LEU A 30 6.29 5.52 -4.36
C LEU A 30 6.26 6.20 -5.73
N ARG A 31 6.80 7.40 -5.79
CA ARG A 31 6.83 8.18 -7.03
C ARG A 31 7.75 7.60 -8.08
N THR A 32 8.80 6.92 -7.65
CA THR A 32 9.73 6.26 -8.53
C THR A 32 9.66 4.77 -8.26
N LEU A 33 9.23 4.01 -9.25
CA LEU A 33 9.05 2.58 -9.09
C LEU A 33 10.33 1.76 -9.30
N MET A 34 11.27 2.31 -10.03
CA MET A 34 12.53 1.60 -10.31
C MET A 34 13.69 2.60 -10.31
N PRO A 35 14.51 2.63 -9.28
CA PRO A 35 14.37 1.90 -8.02
C PRO A 35 13.35 2.54 -7.09
N TRP A 36 12.71 1.72 -6.29
CA TRP A 36 11.82 2.25 -5.26
C TRP A 36 12.57 2.42 -3.93
N ASP A 37 12.04 3.26 -3.06
CA ASP A 37 12.71 3.61 -1.81
C ASP A 37 12.46 2.56 -0.73
N ARG A 38 13.26 1.50 -0.77
CA ARG A 38 13.15 0.38 0.15
C ARG A 38 13.32 0.79 1.60
N GLU A 39 14.31 1.65 1.86
CA GLU A 39 14.62 2.02 3.24
C GLU A 39 13.46 2.78 3.88
N MET A 40 12.84 3.69 3.12
CA MET A 40 11.69 4.43 3.64
C MET A 40 10.54 3.48 3.97
N VAL A 41 10.26 2.53 3.09
CA VAL A 41 9.19 1.57 3.32
C VAL A 41 9.51 0.68 4.52
N LEU A 42 10.71 0.14 4.58
CA LEU A 42 11.10 -0.75 5.67
C LEU A 42 11.11 -0.04 7.02
N ASP A 43 11.59 1.20 7.06
CA ASP A 43 11.58 1.97 8.31
C ASP A 43 10.15 2.20 8.81
N SER A 44 9.25 2.54 7.90
CA SER A 44 7.86 2.74 8.26
C SER A 44 7.22 1.45 8.75
N VAL A 45 7.43 0.33 8.05
CA VAL A 45 6.87 -0.96 8.45
C VAL A 45 7.41 -1.41 9.81
N ARG A 46 8.69 -1.19 10.07
CA ARG A 46 9.25 -1.53 11.38
C ARG A 46 8.61 -0.76 12.51
N ARG A 47 8.22 0.49 12.23
CA ARG A 47 7.55 1.32 13.22
C ARG A 47 6.08 0.93 13.39
N THR A 48 5.37 0.69 12.29
CA THR A 48 3.93 0.40 12.35
C THR A 48 3.63 -1.06 12.59
N ARG A 49 4.52 -1.97 12.16
CA ARG A 49 4.40 -3.42 12.28
C ARG A 49 3.31 -4.03 11.41
N ARG A 50 2.71 -3.26 10.52
CA ARG A 50 1.69 -3.73 9.58
C ARG A 50 1.90 -3.05 8.23
N CYS A 51 1.68 -3.78 7.15
CA CYS A 51 1.87 -3.26 5.81
C CYS A 51 0.74 -3.66 4.89
N LEU A 52 0.18 -2.67 4.20
CA LEU A 52 -0.83 -2.86 3.16
C LEU A 52 -0.31 -2.23 1.88
N ILE A 53 -0.30 -2.99 0.80
CA ILE A 53 0.12 -2.50 -0.52
C ILE A 53 -1.12 -2.37 -1.38
N VAL A 54 -1.34 -1.17 -1.92
CA VAL A 54 -2.52 -0.87 -2.74
C VAL A 54 -2.07 -0.51 -4.15
N HIS A 55 -2.62 -1.19 -5.14
CA HIS A 55 -2.34 -0.88 -6.54
C HIS A 55 -3.62 -0.93 -7.36
N GLU A 56 -3.59 -0.30 -8.55
CA GLU A 56 -4.84 -0.05 -9.27
C GLU A 56 -5.20 -1.13 -10.29
N ASP A 57 -4.23 -1.90 -10.77
CA ASP A 57 -4.54 -2.92 -11.78
C ASP A 57 -3.54 -4.07 -11.75
N LEU A 58 -3.82 -5.07 -12.58
CA LEU A 58 -3.00 -6.27 -12.62
C LEU A 58 -1.61 -6.03 -13.25
N ARG A 59 -1.48 -4.98 -14.04
CA ARG A 59 -0.17 -4.69 -14.66
C ARG A 59 0.85 -4.24 -13.64
N THR A 60 0.41 -3.60 -12.57
CA THR A 60 1.29 -3.20 -11.49
C THR A 60 1.34 -4.23 -10.37
N GLY A 61 0.59 -5.33 -10.50
CA GLY A 61 0.53 -6.36 -9.47
C GLY A 61 1.86 -7.06 -9.25
N GLY A 62 2.66 -7.25 -10.32
CA GLY A 62 3.99 -7.84 -10.18
C GLY A 62 4.91 -6.98 -9.34
N PHE A 63 4.83 -5.66 -9.49
CA PHE A 63 5.60 -4.75 -8.68
C PHE A 63 5.14 -4.77 -7.22
N GLY A 64 3.82 -4.82 -7.00
CA GLY A 64 3.27 -4.96 -5.66
C GLY A 64 3.72 -6.25 -4.99
N ALA A 65 3.79 -7.34 -5.76
CA ALA A 65 4.29 -8.61 -5.26
C ALA A 65 5.76 -8.53 -4.86
N GLU A 66 6.57 -7.80 -5.63
CA GLU A 66 7.97 -7.60 -5.29
C GLU A 66 8.13 -6.83 -3.99
N ILE A 67 7.38 -5.75 -3.82
CA ILE A 67 7.42 -4.98 -2.58
C ILE A 67 6.99 -5.86 -1.41
N ALA A 68 5.91 -6.62 -1.58
CA ALA A 68 5.43 -7.50 -0.53
C ALA A 68 6.48 -8.54 -0.13
N ALA A 69 7.17 -9.11 -1.12
CA ALA A 69 8.20 -10.10 -0.86
C ALA A 69 9.37 -9.49 -0.09
N VAL A 70 9.80 -8.30 -0.46
CA VAL A 70 10.90 -7.63 0.23
C VAL A 70 10.51 -7.30 1.67
N VAL A 71 9.32 -6.75 1.88
CA VAL A 71 8.86 -6.41 3.22
C VAL A 71 8.71 -7.66 4.07
N ALA A 72 8.11 -8.71 3.53
CA ALA A 72 7.90 -9.95 4.26
C ALA A 72 9.22 -10.61 4.65
N ASP A 73 10.24 -10.46 3.81
CA ASP A 73 11.54 -11.06 4.09
C ASP A 73 12.37 -10.22 5.06
N GLU A 74 12.46 -8.91 4.81
CA GLU A 74 13.39 -8.07 5.55
C GLU A 74 12.79 -7.48 6.83
N ALA A 75 11.48 -7.39 6.93
CA ALA A 75 10.82 -6.93 8.14
C ALA A 75 10.04 -8.05 8.84
N PHE A 76 10.38 -9.30 8.56
CA PHE A 76 9.65 -10.47 9.04
C PHE A 76 9.46 -10.44 10.56
N LEU A 77 10.52 -10.14 11.30
CA LEU A 77 10.45 -10.13 12.77
C LEU A 77 9.71 -8.93 13.33
N ASP A 78 9.44 -7.94 12.50
CA ASP A 78 8.78 -6.71 12.92
C ASP A 78 7.29 -6.69 12.58
N LEU A 79 6.82 -7.65 11.79
CA LEU A 79 5.43 -7.67 11.36
C LEU A 79 4.54 -8.39 12.38
N ASP A 80 3.40 -7.78 12.68
CA ASP A 80 2.37 -8.37 13.54
C ASP A 80 1.39 -9.24 12.75
N ALA A 81 1.39 -9.10 11.42
CA ALA A 81 0.47 -9.79 10.54
C ALA A 81 1.12 -9.93 9.17
N PRO A 82 0.66 -10.87 8.33
CA PRO A 82 1.18 -10.96 6.96
C PRO A 82 0.97 -9.67 6.19
N VAL A 83 1.87 -9.40 5.24
CA VAL A 83 1.70 -8.26 4.33
C VAL A 83 0.48 -8.50 3.47
N ALA A 84 -0.40 -7.52 3.40
CA ALA A 84 -1.61 -7.60 2.59
C ALA A 84 -1.45 -6.80 1.30
N ARG A 85 -2.06 -7.27 0.23
CA ARG A 85 -2.09 -6.55 -1.04
C ARG A 85 -3.54 -6.40 -1.49
N VAL A 86 -3.88 -5.19 -1.95
CA VAL A 86 -5.22 -4.88 -2.42
C VAL A 86 -5.13 -4.29 -3.80
N THR A 87 -5.90 -4.83 -4.74
CA THR A 87 -6.04 -4.28 -6.08
C THR A 87 -7.35 -3.49 -6.12
N MET A 88 -7.25 -2.21 -6.42
CA MET A 88 -8.42 -1.36 -6.52
C MET A 88 -8.81 -1.21 -7.99
N PRO A 89 -10.11 -1.16 -8.30
CA PRO A 89 -10.54 -0.92 -9.66
C PRO A 89 -9.99 0.40 -10.18
N ASP A 90 -9.47 0.38 -11.40
CA ASP A 90 -8.84 1.55 -12.00
C ASP A 90 -9.81 2.72 -12.11
N ILE A 91 -10.96 2.49 -12.70
CA ILE A 91 -11.94 3.56 -12.90
C ILE A 91 -13.28 3.13 -12.35
N PRO A 92 -13.69 3.67 -11.22
CA PRO A 92 -15.05 3.44 -10.78
C PRO A 92 -16.00 4.19 -11.71
N SER A 93 -16.78 3.44 -12.45
CA SER A 93 -17.81 4.03 -13.26
C SER A 93 -18.89 4.60 -12.35
N PRO A 94 -19.47 5.77 -12.69
CA PRO A 94 -20.62 6.27 -11.92
C PRO A 94 -21.79 5.31 -11.93
N HIS A 95 -21.81 4.37 -12.86
CA HIS A 95 -22.88 3.38 -12.96
C HIS A 95 -22.69 2.20 -12.01
N HIS A 96 -21.59 2.17 -11.27
CA HIS A 96 -21.29 1.06 -10.38
C HIS A 96 -20.97 1.58 -8.98
N PRO A 97 -21.96 2.15 -8.28
CA PRO A 97 -21.72 2.72 -6.96
C PRO A 97 -21.21 1.71 -5.95
N ALA A 98 -21.53 0.44 -6.11
CA ALA A 98 -21.04 -0.59 -5.21
C ALA A 98 -19.51 -0.71 -5.25
N LEU A 99 -18.88 -0.40 -6.40
CA LEU A 99 -17.42 -0.41 -6.51
C LEU A 99 -16.80 0.75 -5.76
N LEU A 100 -17.54 1.85 -5.63
CA LEU A 100 -17.05 3.02 -4.92
C LEU A 100 -17.11 2.82 -3.42
N GLU A 101 -17.98 1.96 -2.95
CA GLU A 101 -18.16 1.68 -1.54
C GLU A 101 -17.27 0.56 -1.04
N ALA A 102 -16.75 -0.24 -1.95
CA ALA A 102 -15.96 -1.42 -1.60
C ALA A 102 -14.59 -1.08 -0.99
#